data_bc1f4850cc87815f9030c91c194fc1d9
#
_entry.id   bc1f4850cc87815f9030c91c194fc1d9
#
_cell.length_a   1.000
_cell.length_b   1.000
_cell.length_c   1.000
_cell.angle_alpha   90.00
_cell.angle_beta   90.00
_cell.angle_gamma   90.00
#
_symmetry.space_group_name_H-M   'P 1'
#
loop_
_entity.id
_entity.type
_entity.pdbx_description
1 polymer ?
#
loop_
_entity_poly.entity_id
_entity_poly.type
_entity_poly.pdbx_seq_one_letter_code
_entity_poly.pdbx_strand_id
1 'polypeptide(L)'
;MKESFRWYGPKDSVSLDYIRQAGAKNIVSALHDVPNGSVWKVGQIKDYRNYIKNKGLIWTVVESIPVHEDIKQRVGDFEKYIENYKTTILNLASSGIHTICYNFMPVLDWTRTDLYKPLEDGSTALAYETDALCAFDLFVVKRKNANQDYSLKQIRSAQKYFTDLDQESISILTNSIIAGLPGAEEEYTMEEFNMRIEAYANITKETLRSNLIQFLEAIIPTAESCGIRMCIHPDDPPQPLFGIPRVVSNLDDLNRLFSAVPSLNNGLTFCTGSFGVLAENNLLEMFTKHADRIHFLHLRSTQRDGKGNFFEANHLEGDVDMYTMVKAALIE
;
A
#
# COMPACT_ATOMS: atom_id res chain seq x y z
N MET A 1 0.72 -17.53 14.55
CA MET A 1 1.40 -16.58 13.62
C MET A 1 2.57 -17.24 12.91
N LYS A 2 2.91 -16.80 11.68
CA LYS A 2 4.14 -17.16 10.96
C LYS A 2 4.91 -15.90 10.66
N GLU A 3 6.15 -15.83 11.12
CA GLU A 3 7.06 -14.73 10.79
C GLU A 3 7.44 -14.77 9.33
N SER A 4 7.42 -13.63 8.65
CA SER A 4 7.73 -13.52 7.24
C SER A 4 8.53 -12.24 6.95
N PHE A 5 9.27 -12.25 5.85
CA PHE A 5 10.06 -11.12 5.39
C PHE A 5 9.64 -10.73 3.98
N ARG A 6 9.48 -9.41 3.72
CA ARG A 6 9.19 -8.90 2.39
C ARG A 6 10.44 -8.97 1.51
N TRP A 7 10.28 -9.49 0.29
CA TRP A 7 11.33 -9.54 -0.71
C TRP A 7 10.80 -9.07 -2.07
N TYR A 8 11.49 -8.11 -2.67
CA TYR A 8 11.05 -7.44 -3.90
C TYR A 8 11.54 -8.12 -5.19
N GLY A 9 11.96 -9.38 -5.10
CA GLY A 9 12.34 -10.16 -6.27
C GLY A 9 13.85 -10.19 -6.53
N PRO A 10 14.27 -10.82 -7.65
CA PRO A 10 15.70 -11.06 -7.93
C PRO A 10 16.56 -9.80 -8.06
N LYS A 11 15.94 -8.64 -8.25
CA LYS A 11 16.62 -7.34 -8.34
C LYS A 11 16.71 -6.62 -6.98
N ASP A 12 16.13 -7.18 -5.92
CA ASP A 12 16.23 -6.63 -4.57
C ASP A 12 17.69 -6.62 -4.09
N SER A 13 18.12 -5.53 -3.48
CA SER A 13 19.44 -5.41 -2.86
C SER A 13 19.61 -6.37 -1.68
N VAL A 14 18.51 -6.75 -1.02
CA VAL A 14 18.48 -7.76 0.04
C VAL A 14 18.25 -9.15 -0.58
N SER A 15 19.27 -9.98 -0.57
CA SER A 15 19.19 -11.33 -1.14
C SER A 15 18.40 -12.29 -0.24
N LEU A 16 17.81 -13.33 -0.86
CA LEU A 16 17.17 -14.43 -0.09
C LEU A 16 18.13 -15.12 0.89
N ASP A 17 19.44 -15.15 0.60
CA ASP A 17 20.45 -15.72 1.49
C ASP A 17 20.61 -14.84 2.75
N TYR A 18 20.56 -13.50 2.63
CA TYR A 18 20.58 -12.58 3.79
C TYR A 18 19.31 -12.72 4.64
N ILE A 19 18.15 -12.83 3.99
CA ILE A 19 16.87 -13.06 4.69
C ILE A 19 16.92 -14.35 5.50
N ARG A 20 17.45 -15.42 4.92
CA ARG A 20 17.64 -16.70 5.62
C ARG A 20 18.63 -16.58 6.79
N GLN A 21 19.73 -15.84 6.62
CA GLN A 21 20.71 -15.59 7.69
C GLN A 21 20.11 -14.79 8.85
N ALA A 22 19.18 -13.88 8.56
CA ALA A 22 18.41 -13.15 9.57
C ALA A 22 17.38 -14.03 10.32
N GLY A 23 17.23 -15.32 9.93
CA GLY A 23 16.36 -16.28 10.63
C GLY A 23 14.94 -16.40 10.06
N ALA A 24 14.56 -15.58 9.09
CA ALA A 24 13.24 -15.68 8.46
C ALA A 24 13.12 -16.99 7.63
N LYS A 25 11.94 -17.58 7.66
CA LYS A 25 11.63 -18.82 6.90
C LYS A 25 10.59 -18.57 5.80
N ASN A 26 9.73 -17.60 6.00
CA ASN A 26 8.64 -17.32 5.09
C ASN A 26 8.90 -16.00 4.35
N ILE A 27 8.52 -15.99 3.07
CA ILE A 27 8.67 -14.84 2.18
C ILE A 27 7.31 -14.29 1.80
N VAL A 28 7.23 -12.97 1.81
CA VAL A 28 6.18 -12.17 1.19
C VAL A 28 6.75 -11.58 -0.09
N SER A 29 6.14 -11.84 -1.23
CA SER A 29 6.63 -11.33 -2.52
C SER A 29 5.55 -11.37 -3.60
N ALA A 30 5.87 -10.88 -4.79
CA ALA A 30 4.97 -10.84 -5.95
C ALA A 30 5.71 -11.11 -7.26
N LEU A 31 4.97 -11.33 -8.34
CA LEU A 31 5.53 -11.43 -9.69
C LEU A 31 5.62 -10.02 -10.30
N HIS A 32 6.62 -9.24 -9.89
CA HIS A 32 6.78 -7.84 -10.27
C HIS A 32 7.02 -7.62 -11.79
N ASP A 33 7.45 -8.63 -12.53
CA ASP A 33 7.66 -8.54 -13.99
C ASP A 33 6.37 -8.84 -14.80
N VAL A 34 5.24 -9.16 -14.16
CA VAL A 34 3.97 -9.37 -14.85
C VAL A 34 3.21 -8.05 -14.95
N PRO A 35 2.86 -7.59 -16.16
CA PRO A 35 2.15 -6.32 -16.33
C PRO A 35 0.84 -6.26 -15.55
N ASN A 36 0.52 -5.08 -15.01
CA ASN A 36 -0.71 -4.82 -14.27
C ASN A 36 -1.95 -5.22 -15.11
N GLY A 37 -2.93 -5.86 -14.48
CA GLY A 37 -4.14 -6.38 -15.15
C GLY A 37 -3.94 -7.68 -15.94
N SER A 38 -2.72 -8.19 -16.05
CA SER A 38 -2.43 -9.46 -16.73
C SER A 38 -2.60 -10.67 -15.82
N VAL A 39 -2.96 -11.82 -16.41
CA VAL A 39 -3.08 -13.09 -15.67
C VAL A 39 -1.70 -13.63 -15.27
N TRP A 40 -1.52 -13.93 -14.00
CA TRP A 40 -0.36 -14.69 -13.52
C TRP A 40 -0.52 -16.16 -13.86
N LYS A 41 0.31 -16.67 -14.75
CA LYS A 41 0.23 -18.06 -15.24
C LYS A 41 0.77 -19.04 -14.19
N VAL A 42 0.16 -20.20 -14.06
CA VAL A 42 0.58 -21.28 -13.13
C VAL A 42 2.06 -21.62 -13.26
N GLY A 43 2.61 -21.64 -14.49
CA GLY A 43 4.04 -21.88 -14.72
C GLY A 43 4.91 -20.82 -14.05
N GLN A 44 4.63 -19.53 -14.28
CA GLN A 44 5.36 -18.41 -13.67
C GLN A 44 5.32 -18.47 -12.12
N ILE A 45 4.13 -18.73 -11.56
CA ILE A 45 3.96 -18.86 -10.10
C ILE A 45 4.79 -20.03 -9.55
N LYS A 46 4.76 -21.19 -10.20
CA LYS A 46 5.52 -22.36 -9.78
C LYS A 46 7.03 -22.16 -9.90
N ASP A 47 7.49 -21.53 -10.98
CA ASP A 47 8.91 -21.26 -11.21
C ASP A 47 9.44 -20.31 -10.13
N TYR A 48 8.71 -19.23 -9.83
CA TYR A 48 9.08 -18.28 -8.79
C TYR A 48 9.06 -18.90 -7.39
N ARG A 49 8.03 -19.72 -7.09
CA ARG A 49 7.96 -20.49 -5.84
C ARG A 49 9.12 -21.48 -5.70
N ASN A 50 9.49 -22.15 -6.77
CA ASN A 50 10.64 -23.07 -6.78
C ASN A 50 11.95 -22.31 -6.60
N TYR A 51 12.11 -21.13 -7.20
CA TYR A 51 13.28 -20.28 -6.99
C TYR A 51 13.48 -19.96 -5.51
N ILE A 52 12.43 -19.51 -4.81
CA ILE A 52 12.44 -19.22 -3.37
C ILE A 52 12.71 -20.50 -2.56
N LYS A 53 12.05 -21.62 -2.91
CA LYS A 53 12.21 -22.91 -2.24
C LYS A 53 13.64 -23.45 -2.34
N ASN A 54 14.30 -23.27 -3.48
CA ASN A 54 15.69 -23.71 -3.67
C ASN A 54 16.69 -22.95 -2.79
N LYS A 55 16.29 -21.80 -2.25
CA LYS A 55 17.04 -21.04 -1.23
C LYS A 55 16.70 -21.47 0.21
N GLY A 56 15.86 -22.49 0.39
CA GLY A 56 15.44 -22.99 1.70
C GLY A 56 14.34 -22.14 2.39
N LEU A 57 13.62 -21.33 1.61
CA LEU A 57 12.58 -20.42 2.07
C LEU A 57 11.21 -20.83 1.50
N ILE A 58 10.13 -20.29 2.05
CA ILE A 58 8.76 -20.62 1.65
C ILE A 58 8.03 -19.33 1.27
N TRP A 59 7.51 -19.24 0.05
CA TRP A 59 6.63 -18.15 -0.34
C TRP A 59 5.23 -18.38 0.21
N THR A 60 4.80 -17.58 1.18
CA THR A 60 3.55 -17.78 1.94
C THR A 60 2.48 -16.76 1.66
N VAL A 61 2.86 -15.53 1.31
CA VAL A 61 1.96 -14.42 1.04
C VAL A 61 2.33 -13.75 -0.27
N VAL A 62 1.36 -13.51 -1.12
CA VAL A 62 1.50 -12.60 -2.25
C VAL A 62 1.25 -11.18 -1.77
N GLU A 63 2.18 -10.30 -2.03
CA GLU A 63 1.99 -8.86 -1.84
C GLU A 63 2.79 -8.10 -2.91
N SER A 64 2.06 -7.57 -3.89
CA SER A 64 0.62 -7.59 -4.11
C SER A 64 0.27 -8.14 -5.49
N ILE A 65 -1.01 -8.51 -5.69
CA ILE A 65 -1.59 -8.52 -7.02
C ILE A 65 -2.12 -7.11 -7.25
N PRO A 66 -1.61 -6.36 -8.24
CA PRO A 66 -2.08 -5.01 -8.49
C PRO A 66 -3.52 -4.99 -8.98
N VAL A 67 -4.27 -4.00 -8.51
CA VAL A 67 -5.62 -3.73 -9.01
C VAL A 67 -5.52 -2.65 -10.08
N HIS A 68 -5.86 -3.00 -11.32
CA HIS A 68 -5.76 -2.10 -12.47
C HIS A 68 -6.59 -0.82 -12.28
N GLU A 69 -6.09 0.33 -12.76
CA GLU A 69 -6.75 1.63 -12.61
C GLU A 69 -8.16 1.65 -13.22
N ASP A 70 -8.39 0.94 -14.33
CA ASP A 70 -9.72 0.80 -14.92
C ASP A 70 -10.72 0.18 -13.94
N ILE A 71 -10.29 -0.77 -13.10
CA ILE A 71 -11.15 -1.36 -12.05
C ILE A 71 -11.46 -0.31 -10.99
N LYS A 72 -10.46 0.44 -10.53
CA LYS A 72 -10.62 1.47 -9.50
C LYS A 72 -11.56 2.59 -9.95
N GLN A 73 -11.54 2.93 -11.25
CA GLN A 73 -12.39 3.95 -11.86
C GLN A 73 -13.69 3.39 -12.48
N ARG A 74 -13.78 2.08 -12.73
CA ARG A 74 -14.84 1.39 -13.48
C ARG A 74 -15.01 1.94 -14.90
N VAL A 75 -13.90 2.05 -15.61
CA VAL A 75 -13.83 2.51 -17.01
C VAL A 75 -13.10 1.49 -17.88
N GLY A 76 -13.05 1.72 -19.18
CA GLY A 76 -12.27 0.92 -20.12
C GLY A 76 -12.57 -0.58 -20.03
N ASP A 77 -11.52 -1.38 -19.91
CA ASP A 77 -11.58 -2.85 -19.92
C ASP A 77 -11.75 -3.46 -18.49
N PHE A 78 -12.34 -2.72 -17.53
CA PHE A 78 -12.39 -3.14 -16.11
C PHE A 78 -12.96 -4.54 -15.89
N GLU A 79 -13.99 -4.95 -16.66
CA GLU A 79 -14.58 -6.30 -16.53
C GLU A 79 -13.58 -7.40 -16.92
N LYS A 80 -12.84 -7.20 -17.99
CA LYS A 80 -11.76 -8.11 -18.41
C LYS A 80 -10.67 -8.19 -17.35
N TYR A 81 -10.29 -7.08 -16.75
CA TYR A 81 -9.27 -7.08 -15.69
C TYR A 81 -9.78 -7.76 -14.41
N ILE A 82 -11.06 -7.66 -14.08
CA ILE A 82 -11.67 -8.44 -13.00
C ILE A 82 -11.59 -9.95 -13.30
N GLU A 83 -11.91 -10.40 -14.51
CA GLU A 83 -11.81 -11.82 -14.89
C GLU A 83 -10.36 -12.32 -14.88
N ASN A 84 -9.40 -11.50 -15.30
CA ASN A 84 -7.96 -11.81 -15.18
C ASN A 84 -7.53 -11.93 -13.72
N TYR A 85 -8.07 -11.08 -12.85
CA TYR A 85 -7.81 -11.11 -11.41
C TYR A 85 -8.34 -12.41 -10.78
N LYS A 86 -9.56 -12.80 -11.08
CA LYS A 86 -10.17 -14.09 -10.66
C LYS A 86 -9.33 -15.28 -11.11
N THR A 87 -8.89 -15.26 -12.37
CA THR A 87 -8.03 -16.31 -12.92
C THR A 87 -6.71 -16.39 -12.17
N THR A 88 -6.11 -15.26 -11.81
CA THR A 88 -4.89 -15.19 -11.01
C THR A 88 -5.10 -15.76 -9.61
N ILE A 89 -6.22 -15.46 -8.94
CA ILE A 89 -6.62 -16.05 -7.65
C ILE A 89 -6.64 -17.58 -7.74
N LEU A 90 -7.31 -18.15 -8.74
CA LEU A 90 -7.38 -19.60 -8.94
C LEU A 90 -6.00 -20.22 -9.20
N ASN A 91 -5.16 -19.57 -9.99
CA ASN A 91 -3.81 -20.01 -10.30
C ASN A 91 -2.90 -20.03 -9.06
N LEU A 92 -3.02 -19.04 -8.17
CA LEU A 92 -2.29 -18.99 -6.90
C LEU A 92 -2.76 -20.08 -5.94
N ALA A 93 -4.08 -20.27 -5.79
CA ALA A 93 -4.64 -21.35 -4.98
C ALA A 93 -4.16 -22.72 -5.44
N SER A 94 -4.22 -23.00 -6.77
CA SER A 94 -3.71 -24.26 -7.35
C SER A 94 -2.21 -24.45 -7.16
N SER A 95 -1.49 -23.37 -6.94
CA SER A 95 -0.06 -23.36 -6.65
C SER A 95 0.28 -23.40 -5.16
N GLY A 96 -0.73 -23.50 -4.28
CA GLY A 96 -0.60 -23.65 -2.83
C GLY A 96 -0.23 -22.36 -2.09
N ILE A 97 -0.62 -21.19 -2.61
CA ILE A 97 -0.51 -19.89 -1.94
C ILE A 97 -1.93 -19.39 -1.67
N HIS A 98 -2.25 -19.14 -0.41
CA HIS A 98 -3.63 -18.90 0.03
C HIS A 98 -3.85 -17.55 0.72
N THR A 99 -2.85 -16.67 0.76
CA THR A 99 -2.98 -15.31 1.32
C THR A 99 -2.49 -14.30 0.29
N ILE A 100 -3.36 -13.39 -0.09
CA ILE A 100 -3.12 -12.38 -1.11
C ILE A 100 -3.39 -11.00 -0.52
N CYS A 101 -2.35 -10.20 -0.38
CA CYS A 101 -2.45 -8.78 -0.09
C CYS A 101 -2.66 -8.00 -1.40
N TYR A 102 -3.48 -6.95 -1.36
CA TYR A 102 -3.73 -6.06 -2.47
C TYR A 102 -4.02 -4.65 -1.98
N ASN A 103 -3.82 -3.67 -2.86
CA ASN A 103 -4.09 -2.25 -2.62
C ASN A 103 -5.25 -1.77 -3.47
N PHE A 104 -5.99 -0.77 -2.99
CA PHE A 104 -7.00 -0.06 -3.79
C PHE A 104 -6.77 1.46 -3.76
N MET A 105 -5.51 1.82 -3.68
CA MET A 105 -5.04 3.21 -3.69
C MET A 105 -4.89 3.69 -5.15
N PRO A 106 -5.61 4.75 -5.56
CA PRO A 106 -5.49 5.28 -6.92
C PRO A 106 -4.13 5.92 -7.19
N VAL A 107 -3.59 5.70 -8.39
CA VAL A 107 -2.38 6.27 -8.98
C VAL A 107 -1.11 5.88 -8.22
N LEU A 108 -1.03 6.15 -6.93
CA LEU A 108 0.11 5.81 -6.08
C LEU A 108 -0.33 4.89 -4.94
N ASP A 109 0.22 3.69 -4.90
CA ASP A 109 -0.04 2.71 -3.85
C ASP A 109 0.63 3.07 -2.53
N TRP A 110 1.63 3.94 -2.59
CA TRP A 110 2.41 4.38 -1.46
C TRP A 110 3.13 5.68 -1.82
N THR A 111 3.27 6.61 -0.87
CA THR A 111 3.88 7.91 -1.16
C THR A 111 4.73 8.39 0.01
N ARG A 112 5.97 8.76 -0.29
CA ARG A 112 6.87 9.49 0.61
C ARG A 112 7.49 10.68 -0.13
N THR A 113 7.88 11.68 0.63
CA THR A 113 8.52 12.88 0.09
C THR A 113 10.04 12.86 0.23
N ASP A 114 10.55 12.00 1.13
CA ASP A 114 11.96 11.76 1.34
C ASP A 114 12.20 10.27 1.60
N LEU A 115 13.09 9.66 0.83
CA LEU A 115 13.44 8.24 0.93
C LEU A 115 14.68 8.00 1.80
N TYR A 116 15.37 9.05 2.23
CA TYR A 116 16.68 8.97 2.90
C TYR A 116 16.81 9.94 4.07
N LYS A 117 15.71 10.26 4.76
CA LYS A 117 15.74 11.12 5.95
C LYS A 117 16.75 10.58 6.95
N PRO A 118 17.81 11.36 7.31
CA PRO A 118 18.81 10.90 8.26
C PRO A 118 18.22 10.84 9.67
N LEU A 119 18.58 9.79 10.41
CA LEU A 119 18.27 9.61 11.82
C LEU A 119 19.51 9.83 12.69
N GLU A 120 19.30 10.00 14.01
CA GLU A 120 20.38 10.32 14.97
C GLU A 120 21.45 9.22 15.07
N ASP A 121 21.07 7.97 14.83
CA ASP A 121 21.99 6.81 14.86
C ASP A 121 22.80 6.65 13.55
N GLY A 122 22.61 7.54 12.58
CA GLY A 122 23.28 7.51 11.28
C GLY A 122 22.59 6.63 10.22
N SER A 123 21.48 5.98 10.56
CA SER A 123 20.62 5.31 9.57
C SER A 123 19.76 6.31 8.81
N THR A 124 19.04 5.82 7.80
CA THR A 124 18.06 6.62 7.06
C THR A 124 16.66 6.01 7.15
N ALA A 125 15.65 6.86 7.12
CA ALA A 125 14.25 6.46 7.14
C ALA A 125 13.46 7.10 6.02
N LEU A 126 12.36 6.45 5.64
CA LEU A 126 11.37 7.00 4.72
C LEU A 126 10.52 8.05 5.46
N ALA A 127 10.31 9.22 4.86
CA ALA A 127 9.56 10.29 5.48
C ALA A 127 8.52 10.91 4.54
N TYR A 128 7.48 11.45 5.15
CA TYR A 128 6.43 12.21 4.49
C TYR A 128 6.31 13.59 5.14
N GLU A 129 6.42 14.62 4.34
CA GLU A 129 6.26 16.01 4.75
C GLU A 129 5.12 16.67 3.99
N THR A 130 4.15 17.17 4.74
CA THR A 130 2.94 17.81 4.18
C THR A 130 3.28 19.03 3.33
N ASP A 131 4.24 19.86 3.77
CA ASP A 131 4.64 21.04 3.03
C ASP A 131 5.33 20.68 1.72
N ALA A 132 6.13 19.61 1.70
CA ALA A 132 6.80 19.10 0.51
C ALA A 132 5.78 18.56 -0.52
N LEU A 133 4.80 17.75 -0.08
CA LEU A 133 3.75 17.26 -0.98
C LEU A 133 2.88 18.40 -1.51
N CYS A 134 2.48 19.34 -0.65
CA CYS A 134 1.70 20.51 -1.05
C CYS A 134 2.46 21.37 -2.06
N ALA A 135 3.77 21.57 -1.85
CA ALA A 135 4.63 22.29 -2.77
C ALA A 135 4.75 21.57 -4.12
N PHE A 136 4.93 20.25 -4.10
CA PHE A 136 4.96 19.44 -5.30
C PHE A 136 3.65 19.56 -6.11
N ASP A 137 2.50 19.41 -5.47
CA ASP A 137 1.18 19.52 -6.12
C ASP A 137 0.94 20.91 -6.72
N LEU A 138 1.23 21.98 -5.96
CA LEU A 138 0.92 23.35 -6.37
C LEU A 138 1.92 23.91 -7.40
N PHE A 139 3.21 23.61 -7.28
CA PHE A 139 4.26 24.32 -8.02
C PHE A 139 5.02 23.47 -9.03
N VAL A 140 5.05 22.14 -8.84
CA VAL A 140 5.69 21.19 -9.77
C VAL A 140 4.65 20.59 -10.71
N VAL A 141 3.67 19.86 -10.17
CA VAL A 141 2.53 19.27 -10.91
C VAL A 141 1.64 20.37 -11.49
N LYS A 142 1.40 21.44 -10.71
CA LYS A 142 0.51 22.56 -11.06
C LYS A 142 -0.92 22.07 -11.36
N ARG A 143 -1.38 21.12 -10.55
CA ARG A 143 -2.69 20.50 -10.71
C ARG A 143 -3.80 21.59 -10.69
N LYS A 144 -4.73 21.46 -11.61
CA LYS A 144 -5.88 22.38 -11.70
C LYS A 144 -6.67 22.36 -10.41
N ASN A 145 -6.96 23.55 -9.85
CA ASN A 145 -7.71 23.74 -8.60
C ASN A 145 -7.05 23.16 -7.33
N ALA A 146 -5.79 22.76 -7.35
CA ALA A 146 -5.09 22.22 -6.18
C ALA A 146 -5.19 23.10 -4.93
N ASN A 147 -5.22 24.43 -5.12
CA ASN A 147 -5.37 25.40 -4.03
C ASN A 147 -6.67 25.26 -3.22
N GLN A 148 -7.68 24.54 -3.72
CA GLN A 148 -8.94 24.28 -3.00
C GLN A 148 -8.80 23.14 -1.97
N ASP A 149 -7.79 22.30 -2.11
CA ASP A 149 -7.56 21.15 -1.23
C ASP A 149 -6.67 21.50 -0.04
N TYR A 150 -6.08 22.70 -0.03
CA TYR A 150 -5.15 23.14 1.00
C TYR A 150 -5.62 24.40 1.70
N SER A 151 -5.42 24.49 3.01
CA SER A 151 -5.65 25.73 3.76
C SER A 151 -4.64 26.81 3.33
N LEU A 152 -5.01 28.07 3.53
CA LEU A 152 -4.10 29.20 3.26
C LEU A 152 -2.77 29.10 4.04
N LYS A 153 -2.79 28.49 5.22
CA LYS A 153 -1.58 28.25 6.03
C LYS A 153 -0.67 27.25 5.34
N GLN A 154 -1.21 26.12 4.87
CA GLN A 154 -0.46 25.11 4.13
C GLN A 154 0.11 25.66 2.83
N ILE A 155 -0.68 26.43 2.07
CA ILE A 155 -0.19 27.06 0.82
C ILE A 155 1.01 27.97 1.08
N ARG A 156 0.95 28.80 2.14
CA ARG A 156 2.06 29.69 2.50
C ARG A 156 3.30 28.93 2.95
N SER A 157 3.12 27.86 3.72
CA SER A 157 4.21 27.00 4.18
C SER A 157 4.87 26.30 2.98
N ALA A 158 4.06 25.72 2.10
CA ALA A 158 4.51 25.09 0.86
C ALA A 158 5.22 26.06 -0.09
N GLN A 159 4.74 27.31 -0.20
CA GLN A 159 5.41 28.35 -0.98
C GLN A 159 6.81 28.66 -0.44
N LYS A 160 6.94 28.79 0.89
CA LYS A 160 8.24 28.99 1.53
C LYS A 160 9.15 27.79 1.28
N TYR A 161 8.66 26.57 1.52
CA TYR A 161 9.41 25.34 1.24
C TYR A 161 9.91 25.30 -0.20
N PHE A 162 9.05 25.57 -1.19
CA PHE A 162 9.41 25.56 -2.61
C PHE A 162 10.42 26.62 -2.98
N THR A 163 10.39 27.81 -2.36
CA THR A 163 11.34 28.90 -2.63
C THR A 163 12.77 28.55 -2.20
N ASP A 164 12.91 27.68 -1.21
CA ASP A 164 14.21 27.26 -0.69
C ASP A 164 14.80 26.06 -1.49
N LEU A 165 14.06 25.48 -2.46
CA LEU A 165 14.51 24.36 -3.28
C LEU A 165 15.29 24.86 -4.52
N ASP A 166 16.40 24.23 -4.81
CA ASP A 166 17.07 24.31 -6.10
C ASP A 166 16.53 23.25 -7.08
N GLN A 167 17.00 23.28 -8.31
CA GLN A 167 16.53 22.35 -9.36
C GLN A 167 16.85 20.88 -9.07
N GLU A 168 17.94 20.60 -8.38
CA GLU A 168 18.34 19.26 -7.99
C GLU A 168 17.38 18.71 -6.91
N SER A 169 17.10 19.52 -5.88
CA SER A 169 16.14 19.20 -4.83
C SER A 169 14.73 18.96 -5.36
N ILE A 170 14.27 19.75 -6.34
CA ILE A 170 12.99 19.53 -7.03
C ILE A 170 12.99 18.18 -7.76
N SER A 171 14.08 17.83 -8.42
CA SER A 171 14.20 16.54 -9.11
C SER A 171 14.17 15.36 -8.12
N ILE A 172 14.88 15.47 -7.00
CA ILE A 172 14.89 14.46 -5.94
C ILE A 172 13.47 14.30 -5.37
N LEU A 173 12.80 15.38 -5.02
CA LEU A 173 11.43 15.35 -4.51
C LEU A 173 10.47 14.71 -5.51
N THR A 174 10.57 15.07 -6.78
CA THR A 174 9.77 14.50 -7.86
C THR A 174 9.96 12.98 -7.95
N ASN A 175 11.21 12.53 -7.99
CA ASN A 175 11.52 11.11 -8.04
C ASN A 175 11.03 10.37 -6.81
N SER A 176 11.18 10.96 -5.62
CA SER A 176 10.71 10.35 -4.37
C SER A 176 9.20 10.12 -4.35
N ILE A 177 8.43 11.07 -4.88
CA ILE A 177 6.96 10.99 -4.90
C ILE A 177 6.46 10.05 -5.99
N ILE A 178 7.04 10.10 -7.20
CA ILE A 178 6.55 9.35 -8.37
C ILE A 178 7.08 7.91 -8.40
N ALA A 179 8.29 7.66 -7.90
CA ALA A 179 8.92 6.33 -8.00
C ALA A 179 8.21 5.24 -7.16
N GLY A 180 7.40 5.62 -6.17
CA GLY A 180 6.75 4.64 -5.29
C GLY A 180 7.75 3.80 -4.47
N LEU A 181 7.29 2.65 -3.98
CA LEU A 181 8.16 1.68 -3.29
C LEU A 181 9.15 1.04 -4.26
N PRO A 182 10.34 0.64 -3.78
CA PRO A 182 11.22 -0.26 -4.53
C PRO A 182 10.43 -1.51 -4.98
N GLY A 183 10.42 -1.78 -6.29
CA GLY A 183 9.57 -2.81 -6.88
C GLY A 183 8.12 -2.38 -7.12
N ALA A 184 7.83 -1.07 -7.07
CA ALA A 184 6.58 -0.53 -7.61
C ALA A 184 6.43 -0.92 -9.08
N GLU A 185 5.20 -1.21 -9.46
CA GLU A 185 4.91 -1.91 -10.71
C GLU A 185 4.93 -1.00 -11.93
N GLU A 186 4.88 0.32 -11.73
CA GLU A 186 4.86 1.32 -12.80
C GLU A 186 5.71 2.54 -12.43
N GLU A 187 6.64 2.91 -13.29
CA GLU A 187 7.33 4.20 -13.27
C GLU A 187 6.60 5.16 -14.22
N TYR A 188 6.24 6.34 -13.73
CA TYR A 188 5.52 7.35 -14.52
C TYR A 188 6.44 8.49 -14.94
N THR A 189 6.26 8.95 -16.17
CA THR A 189 6.67 10.30 -16.54
C THR A 189 5.75 11.33 -15.87
N MET A 190 6.19 12.59 -15.73
CA MET A 190 5.34 13.66 -15.21
C MET A 190 4.05 13.85 -16.03
N GLU A 191 4.11 13.65 -17.33
CA GLU A 191 2.95 13.77 -18.21
C GLU A 191 1.93 12.65 -17.94
N GLU A 192 2.39 11.41 -17.85
CA GLU A 192 1.55 10.26 -17.49
C GLU A 192 0.96 10.40 -16.08
N PHE A 193 1.75 10.87 -15.12
CA PHE A 193 1.29 11.13 -13.76
C PHE A 193 0.16 12.17 -13.74
N ASN A 194 0.33 13.28 -14.45
CA ASN A 194 -0.70 14.32 -14.56
C ASN A 194 -1.99 13.79 -15.21
N MET A 195 -1.89 13.03 -16.31
CA MET A 195 -3.05 12.41 -16.96
C MET A 195 -3.79 11.46 -16.02
N ARG A 196 -3.06 10.67 -15.23
CA ARG A 196 -3.65 9.73 -14.27
C ARG A 196 -4.36 10.45 -13.13
N ILE A 197 -3.77 11.52 -12.58
CA ILE A 197 -4.45 12.34 -11.55
C ILE A 197 -5.73 12.98 -12.12
N GLU A 198 -5.65 13.53 -13.33
CA GLU A 198 -6.80 14.19 -13.96
C GLU A 198 -7.95 13.20 -14.20
N ALA A 199 -7.66 11.94 -14.51
CA ALA A 199 -8.67 10.88 -14.67
C ALA A 199 -9.50 10.67 -13.40
N TYR A 200 -8.98 11.00 -12.21
CA TYR A 200 -9.69 10.91 -10.93
C TYR A 200 -10.40 12.20 -10.50
N ALA A 201 -10.34 13.28 -11.26
CA ALA A 201 -10.86 14.60 -10.86
C ALA A 201 -12.37 14.59 -10.47
N ASN A 202 -13.14 13.64 -11.00
CA ASN A 202 -14.58 13.51 -10.71
C ASN A 202 -14.90 12.29 -9.82
N ILE A 203 -13.90 11.58 -9.29
CA ILE A 203 -14.10 10.41 -8.42
C ILE A 203 -14.18 10.86 -6.97
N THR A 204 -15.38 10.83 -6.41
CA THR A 204 -15.60 11.13 -5.00
C THR A 204 -15.19 9.97 -4.09
N LYS A 205 -15.07 10.22 -2.77
CA LYS A 205 -14.81 9.16 -1.79
C LYS A 205 -15.87 8.05 -1.85
N GLU A 206 -17.15 8.41 -1.99
CA GLU A 206 -18.25 7.44 -2.08
C GLU A 206 -18.20 6.66 -3.41
N THR A 207 -17.84 7.30 -4.51
CA THR A 207 -17.66 6.61 -5.80
C THR A 207 -16.53 5.60 -5.71
N LEU A 208 -15.36 5.99 -5.18
CA LEU A 208 -14.21 5.11 -5.03
C LEU A 208 -14.53 3.92 -4.10
N ARG A 209 -15.23 4.17 -2.98
CA ARG A 209 -15.70 3.13 -2.06
C ARG A 209 -16.67 2.17 -2.73
N SER A 210 -17.63 2.68 -3.50
CA SER A 210 -18.55 1.85 -4.27
C SER A 210 -17.83 0.97 -5.28
N ASN A 211 -16.82 1.50 -5.96
CA ASN A 211 -16.02 0.75 -6.92
C ASN A 211 -15.21 -0.37 -6.23
N LEU A 212 -14.65 -0.11 -5.04
CA LEU A 212 -14.00 -1.14 -4.22
C LEU A 212 -14.99 -2.25 -3.81
N ILE A 213 -16.18 -1.88 -3.31
CA ILE A 213 -17.20 -2.87 -2.91
C ILE A 213 -17.59 -3.75 -4.10
N GLN A 214 -17.89 -3.16 -5.25
CA GLN A 214 -18.25 -3.91 -6.45
C GLN A 214 -17.12 -4.81 -6.97
N PHE A 215 -15.86 -4.37 -6.84
CA PHE A 215 -14.70 -5.22 -7.13
C PHE A 215 -14.67 -6.43 -6.19
N LEU A 216 -14.86 -6.23 -4.89
CA LEU A 216 -14.89 -7.31 -3.91
C LEU A 216 -16.08 -8.26 -4.12
N GLU A 217 -17.27 -7.74 -4.37
CA GLU A 217 -18.45 -8.58 -4.72
C GLU A 217 -18.15 -9.49 -5.91
N ALA A 218 -17.36 -9.01 -6.88
CA ALA A 218 -17.02 -9.79 -8.05
C ALA A 218 -15.96 -10.87 -7.79
N ILE A 219 -14.94 -10.63 -6.94
CA ILE A 219 -13.79 -11.54 -6.76
C ILE A 219 -13.91 -12.46 -5.54
N ILE A 220 -14.61 -12.04 -4.46
CA ILE A 220 -14.68 -12.80 -3.21
C ILE A 220 -15.31 -14.17 -3.38
N PRO A 221 -16.40 -14.37 -4.16
CA PRO A 221 -16.91 -15.72 -4.41
C PRO A 221 -15.88 -16.66 -5.02
N THR A 222 -15.00 -16.16 -5.90
CA THR A 222 -13.90 -16.95 -6.45
C THR A 222 -12.87 -17.29 -5.37
N ALA A 223 -12.51 -16.33 -4.53
CA ALA A 223 -11.58 -16.55 -3.42
C ALA A 223 -12.12 -17.59 -2.42
N GLU A 224 -13.40 -17.52 -2.06
CA GLU A 224 -14.07 -18.51 -1.21
C GLU A 224 -14.02 -19.92 -1.81
N SER A 225 -14.34 -20.07 -3.10
CA SER A 225 -14.39 -21.37 -3.78
C SER A 225 -13.05 -22.12 -3.76
N CYS A 226 -11.93 -21.40 -3.63
CA CYS A 226 -10.58 -21.96 -3.64
C CYS A 226 -9.79 -21.73 -2.33
N GLY A 227 -10.44 -21.21 -1.27
CA GLY A 227 -9.85 -21.03 0.05
C GLY A 227 -8.76 -19.95 0.11
N ILE A 228 -8.84 -18.95 -0.76
CA ILE A 228 -7.97 -17.77 -0.74
C ILE A 228 -8.48 -16.73 0.26
N ARG A 229 -7.57 -16.18 1.05
CA ARG A 229 -7.79 -15.02 1.91
C ARG A 229 -7.30 -13.77 1.20
N MET A 230 -8.23 -12.91 0.81
CA MET A 230 -7.94 -11.60 0.24
C MET A 230 -7.70 -10.61 1.39
N CYS A 231 -6.61 -9.89 1.38
CA CYS A 231 -6.20 -8.99 2.47
C CYS A 231 -5.96 -7.60 1.92
N ILE A 232 -6.93 -6.69 2.09
CA ILE A 232 -6.72 -5.31 1.66
C ILE A 232 -5.69 -4.63 2.57
N HIS A 233 -4.69 -3.97 1.97
CA HIS A 233 -3.76 -3.10 2.68
C HIS A 233 -4.40 -1.72 2.90
N PRO A 234 -4.27 -1.11 4.09
CA PRO A 234 -4.76 0.25 4.33
C PRO A 234 -4.02 1.29 3.49
N ASP A 235 -4.67 2.42 3.27
CA ASP A 235 -4.08 3.55 2.55
C ASP A 235 -2.77 4.03 3.19
N ASP A 236 -1.76 4.36 2.38
CA ASP A 236 -0.45 4.83 2.84
C ASP A 236 0.11 5.97 1.97
N PRO A 237 0.01 7.22 2.45
CA PRO A 237 -0.59 7.64 3.72
C PRO A 237 -2.12 7.58 3.70
N PRO A 238 -2.76 7.52 4.89
CA PRO A 238 -4.21 7.37 5.04
C PRO A 238 -4.99 8.69 4.88
N GLN A 239 -4.53 9.56 4.00
CA GLN A 239 -5.12 10.86 3.71
C GLN A 239 -5.20 11.09 2.20
N PRO A 240 -6.13 11.93 1.71
CA PRO A 240 -6.24 12.27 0.29
C PRO A 240 -4.92 12.82 -0.25
N LEU A 241 -4.55 12.41 -1.47
CA LEU A 241 -3.38 12.90 -2.19
C LEU A 241 -3.81 13.46 -3.53
N PHE A 242 -3.33 14.64 -3.90
CA PHE A 242 -3.64 15.26 -5.20
C PHE A 242 -5.14 15.37 -5.48
N GLY A 243 -5.95 15.66 -4.44
CA GLY A 243 -7.41 15.68 -4.53
C GLY A 243 -8.08 14.31 -4.66
N ILE A 244 -7.31 13.22 -4.73
CA ILE A 244 -7.82 11.85 -4.87
C ILE A 244 -8.13 11.27 -3.49
N PRO A 245 -9.36 10.77 -3.25
CA PRO A 245 -9.76 10.24 -1.95
C PRO A 245 -9.07 8.92 -1.59
N ARG A 246 -9.08 8.60 -0.30
CA ARG A 246 -8.69 7.33 0.28
C ARG A 246 -9.92 6.68 0.97
N VAL A 247 -10.00 5.32 0.98
CA VAL A 247 -11.21 4.61 1.39
C VAL A 247 -10.97 3.46 2.38
N VAL A 248 -9.71 3.25 2.79
CA VAL A 248 -9.31 2.23 3.78
C VAL A 248 -8.34 2.84 4.78
N SER A 249 -8.79 3.88 5.49
CA SER A 249 -7.92 4.72 6.32
C SER A 249 -8.21 4.64 7.82
N ASN A 250 -9.40 4.22 8.21
CA ASN A 250 -9.86 4.26 9.60
C ASN A 250 -10.91 3.18 9.90
N LEU A 251 -11.35 3.13 11.17
CA LEU A 251 -12.33 2.14 11.62
C LEU A 251 -13.68 2.20 10.90
N ASP A 252 -14.17 3.40 10.55
CA ASP A 252 -15.45 3.56 9.84
C ASP A 252 -15.35 2.99 8.41
N ASP A 253 -14.25 3.26 7.71
CA ASP A 253 -14.00 2.71 6.38
C ASP A 253 -14.00 1.16 6.43
N LEU A 254 -13.35 0.54 7.45
CA LEU A 254 -13.34 -0.91 7.64
C LEU A 254 -14.74 -1.46 7.95
N ASN A 255 -15.49 -0.81 8.84
CA ASN A 255 -16.84 -1.22 9.17
C ASN A 255 -17.75 -1.23 7.94
N ARG A 256 -17.70 -0.20 7.11
CA ARG A 256 -18.48 -0.10 5.87
C ARG A 256 -18.09 -1.19 4.89
N LEU A 257 -16.80 -1.41 4.69
CA LEU A 257 -16.28 -2.42 3.77
C LEU A 257 -16.72 -3.83 4.15
N PHE A 258 -16.51 -4.21 5.40
CA PHE A 258 -16.82 -5.55 5.88
C PHE A 258 -18.31 -5.79 6.08
N SER A 259 -19.11 -4.73 6.31
CA SER A 259 -20.57 -4.85 6.30
C SER A 259 -21.13 -5.05 4.89
N ALA A 260 -20.54 -4.41 3.88
CA ALA A 260 -20.97 -4.54 2.49
C ALA A 260 -20.62 -5.93 1.90
N VAL A 261 -19.43 -6.46 2.23
CA VAL A 261 -18.96 -7.77 1.76
C VAL A 261 -18.56 -8.61 2.98
N PRO A 262 -19.52 -9.30 3.64
CA PRO A 262 -19.33 -9.89 4.96
C PRO A 262 -18.54 -11.20 5.00
N SER A 263 -18.03 -11.69 3.88
CA SER A 263 -17.22 -12.91 3.81
C SER A 263 -15.94 -12.81 4.65
N LEU A 264 -15.57 -13.88 5.35
CA LEU A 264 -14.28 -13.96 6.06
C LEU A 264 -13.08 -14.06 5.10
N ASN A 265 -13.30 -14.37 3.84
CA ASN A 265 -12.27 -14.33 2.80
C ASN A 265 -11.98 -12.89 2.32
N ASN A 266 -12.87 -11.94 2.64
CA ASN A 266 -12.64 -10.50 2.54
C ASN A 266 -11.98 -10.03 3.83
N GLY A 267 -10.66 -10.09 3.89
CA GLY A 267 -9.87 -9.81 5.08
C GLY A 267 -9.01 -8.55 4.96
N LEU A 268 -8.15 -8.41 5.93
CA LEU A 268 -7.32 -7.24 6.14
C LEU A 268 -5.84 -7.61 6.27
N THR A 269 -4.99 -6.85 5.62
CA THR A 269 -3.61 -6.66 6.02
C THR A 269 -3.59 -5.56 7.08
N PHE A 270 -3.48 -5.90 8.35
CA PHE A 270 -3.44 -4.90 9.40
C PHE A 270 -2.04 -4.30 9.49
N CYS A 271 -1.86 -3.12 8.91
CA CYS A 271 -0.59 -2.38 8.94
C CYS A 271 -0.62 -1.33 10.06
N THR A 272 0.11 -1.59 11.15
CA THR A 272 0.17 -0.67 12.30
C THR A 272 0.77 0.67 11.94
N GLY A 273 1.73 0.70 10.99
CA GLY A 273 2.35 1.94 10.52
C GLY A 273 1.39 2.79 9.70
N SER A 274 0.67 2.21 8.72
CA SER A 274 -0.26 2.97 7.88
C SER A 274 -1.44 3.52 8.68
N PHE A 275 -2.13 2.69 9.46
CA PHE A 275 -3.21 3.17 10.35
C PHE A 275 -2.69 4.12 11.43
N GLY A 276 -1.48 3.89 11.94
CA GLY A 276 -0.86 4.68 13.00
C GLY A 276 -0.46 6.10 12.58
N VAL A 277 -0.46 6.42 11.28
CA VAL A 277 -0.25 7.80 10.80
C VAL A 277 -1.39 8.74 11.26
N LEU A 278 -2.62 8.24 11.33
CA LEU A 278 -3.76 9.01 11.86
C LEU A 278 -3.81 8.89 13.38
N ALA A 279 -3.61 10.02 14.08
CA ALA A 279 -3.57 10.06 15.54
C ALA A 279 -4.90 9.63 16.20
N GLU A 280 -6.01 9.81 15.48
CA GLU A 280 -7.36 9.43 15.92
C GLU A 280 -7.64 7.92 15.81
N ASN A 281 -6.82 7.16 15.12
CA ASN A 281 -6.97 5.71 15.02
C ASN A 281 -6.52 5.02 16.32
N ASN A 282 -7.46 4.39 17.01
CA ASN A 282 -7.16 3.48 18.10
C ASN A 282 -6.82 2.09 17.54
N LEU A 283 -5.52 1.80 17.37
CA LEU A 283 -5.05 0.57 16.72
C LEU A 283 -5.53 -0.71 17.44
N LEU A 284 -5.54 -0.71 18.79
CA LEU A 284 -5.99 -1.87 19.55
C LEU A 284 -7.48 -2.13 19.37
N GLU A 285 -8.31 -1.09 19.40
CA GLU A 285 -9.74 -1.20 19.12
C GLU A 285 -10.02 -1.72 17.70
N MET A 286 -9.34 -1.14 16.71
CA MET A 286 -9.46 -1.56 15.30
C MET A 286 -9.06 -3.03 15.13
N PHE A 287 -7.96 -3.43 15.75
CA PHE A 287 -7.45 -4.80 15.70
C PHE A 287 -8.46 -5.78 16.35
N THR A 288 -8.85 -5.53 17.59
CA THR A 288 -9.75 -6.42 18.32
C THR A 288 -11.11 -6.57 17.64
N LYS A 289 -11.63 -5.47 17.08
CA LYS A 289 -12.93 -5.48 16.40
C LYS A 289 -12.96 -6.33 15.13
N HIS A 290 -11.84 -6.44 14.43
CA HIS A 290 -11.73 -7.13 13.15
C HIS A 290 -10.72 -8.29 13.17
N ALA A 291 -10.39 -8.81 14.36
CA ALA A 291 -9.37 -9.85 14.54
C ALA A 291 -9.63 -11.09 13.65
N ASP A 292 -10.89 -11.52 13.52
CA ASP A 292 -11.33 -12.64 12.68
C ASP A 292 -11.06 -12.47 11.17
N ARG A 293 -10.77 -11.23 10.72
CA ARG A 293 -10.51 -10.86 9.34
C ARG A 293 -9.06 -10.47 9.07
N ILE A 294 -8.23 -10.39 10.13
CA ILE A 294 -6.82 -10.06 9.98
C ILE A 294 -6.05 -11.32 9.62
N HIS A 295 -5.75 -11.49 8.35
CA HIS A 295 -5.02 -12.66 7.87
C HIS A 295 -3.54 -12.39 7.61
N PHE A 296 -3.15 -11.11 7.65
CA PHE A 296 -1.77 -10.67 7.47
C PHE A 296 -1.49 -9.44 8.34
N LEU A 297 -0.29 -9.35 8.91
CA LEU A 297 0.14 -8.26 9.80
C LEU A 297 1.39 -7.60 9.26
N HIS A 298 1.39 -6.27 9.23
CA HIS A 298 2.58 -5.45 9.14
C HIS A 298 2.82 -4.77 10.49
N LEU A 299 3.79 -5.25 11.22
CA LEU A 299 4.22 -4.64 12.48
C LEU A 299 5.27 -3.57 12.15
N ARG A 300 4.80 -2.37 11.83
CA ARG A 300 5.58 -1.20 11.43
C ARG A 300 5.30 -0.05 12.39
N SER A 301 6.31 0.74 12.74
CA SER A 301 6.16 1.92 13.58
C SER A 301 6.46 3.18 12.80
N THR A 302 5.64 4.20 12.98
CA THR A 302 5.84 5.55 12.44
C THR A 302 5.87 6.54 13.58
N GLN A 303 6.58 7.66 13.42
CA GLN A 303 6.58 8.78 14.34
C GLN A 303 6.05 10.02 13.64
N ARG A 304 5.09 10.70 14.28
CA ARG A 304 4.43 11.91 13.82
C ARG A 304 4.99 13.15 14.51
N ASP A 305 4.84 14.32 13.89
CA ASP A 305 5.22 15.61 14.49
C ASP A 305 4.04 16.51 14.88
N GLY A 306 2.80 16.03 14.74
CA GLY A 306 1.60 16.81 15.01
C GLY A 306 1.26 17.86 13.95
N LYS A 307 2.02 17.94 12.84
CA LYS A 307 1.75 18.84 11.70
C LYS A 307 1.30 18.09 10.45
N GLY A 308 1.11 16.78 10.57
CA GLY A 308 0.79 15.89 9.47
C GLY A 308 2.01 15.25 8.82
N ASN A 309 3.21 15.53 9.31
CA ASN A 309 4.42 14.87 8.88
C ASN A 309 4.65 13.60 9.70
N PHE A 310 5.29 12.62 9.10
CA PHE A 310 5.71 11.39 9.77
C PHE A 310 6.93 10.78 9.09
N PHE A 311 7.61 9.90 9.80
CA PHE A 311 8.68 9.08 9.24
C PHE A 311 8.62 7.66 9.81
N GLU A 312 9.28 6.72 9.14
CA GLU A 312 9.43 5.34 9.62
C GLU A 312 10.36 5.34 10.83
N ALA A 313 9.85 4.98 11.99
CA ALA A 313 10.58 4.94 13.24
C ALA A 313 11.08 3.53 13.57
N ASN A 314 12.04 3.43 14.46
CA ASN A 314 12.38 2.16 15.08
C ASN A 314 11.15 1.56 15.76
N HIS A 315 11.03 0.23 15.72
CA HIS A 315 9.79 -0.47 16.13
C HIS A 315 9.33 -0.14 17.55
N LEU A 316 10.24 0.15 18.48
CA LEU A 316 9.92 0.43 19.88
C LEU A 316 9.98 1.94 20.25
N GLU A 317 10.25 2.82 19.29
CA GLU A 317 10.49 4.25 19.54
C GLU A 317 9.46 5.18 18.88
N GLY A 318 8.65 4.65 17.97
CA GLY A 318 7.59 5.42 17.28
C GLY A 318 6.30 5.53 18.11
N ASP A 319 5.27 6.08 17.46
CA ASP A 319 3.95 6.30 18.08
C ASP A 319 3.09 5.03 18.19
N VAL A 320 3.53 3.91 17.62
CA VAL A 320 2.82 2.63 17.72
C VAL A 320 3.25 1.90 19.00
N ASP A 321 2.30 1.63 19.91
CA ASP A 321 2.53 0.73 21.04
C ASP A 321 2.68 -0.72 20.52
N MET A 322 3.90 -1.03 20.08
CA MET A 322 4.25 -2.32 19.49
C MET A 322 4.07 -3.48 20.46
N TYR A 323 4.34 -3.25 21.76
CA TYR A 323 4.15 -4.26 22.79
C TYR A 323 2.66 -4.69 22.88
N THR A 324 1.77 -3.71 22.97
CA THR A 324 0.32 -3.96 23.04
C THR A 324 -0.18 -4.63 21.74
N MET A 325 0.30 -4.21 20.59
CA MET A 325 -0.12 -4.81 19.30
C MET A 325 0.36 -6.26 19.15
N VAL A 326 1.62 -6.54 19.47
CA VAL A 326 2.15 -7.92 19.44
C VAL A 326 1.43 -8.81 20.46
N LYS A 327 1.18 -8.30 21.67
CA LYS A 327 0.42 -9.03 22.70
C LYS A 327 -0.98 -9.36 22.22
N ALA A 328 -1.71 -8.41 21.63
CA ALA A 328 -3.04 -8.65 21.07
C ALA A 328 -3.00 -9.73 19.99
N ALA A 329 -2.05 -9.63 19.06
CA ALA A 329 -1.90 -10.60 17.99
C ALA A 329 -1.49 -12.03 18.42
N LEU A 330 -0.99 -12.21 19.63
CA LEU A 330 -0.64 -13.51 20.19
C LEU A 330 -1.80 -14.14 20.99
N ILE A 331 -2.77 -13.33 21.43
CA ILE A 331 -3.92 -13.77 22.23
C ILE A 331 -5.11 -14.16 21.32
N GLU A 332 -5.34 -13.42 20.24
CA GLU A 332 -6.38 -13.68 19.23
C GLU A 332 -5.93 -14.74 18.20
#